data_9449c307401df718ff51fc95d44806d0
#
_entry.id   9449c307401df718ff51fc95d44806d0
#
_cell.length_a   1.000
_cell.length_b   1.000
_cell.length_c   1.000
_cell.angle_alpha   90.00
_cell.angle_beta   90.00
_cell.angle_gamma   90.00
#
_symmetry.space_group_name_H-M   'P 1'
#
loop_
_entity.id
_entity.type
_entity.pdbx_description
1 polymer ?
#
loop_
_entity_poly.entity_id
_entity_poly.type
_entity_poly.pdbx_seq_one_letter_code
_entity_poly.pdbx_strand_id
1 'polypeptide(L)'
;MKHRIRKLTSLLLSLSLISALTLPAAASNALGEDLSAKDTLLHQETQLSTNVFWSTTYSDLRTENLITYTPNKAVTPIVTYGDALTDRSSVADTAALLEEDGYRVVAGINGDFYNVSTGLPIGMVVTEG
;
A
#
# COMPACT_ATOMS: atom_id res chain seq x y z
N MET A 1 -39.19 42.00 20.92
CA MET A 1 -38.17 40.99 21.24
C MET A 1 -38.41 39.60 20.62
N LYS A 2 -39.63 39.06 20.62
CA LYS A 2 -39.96 37.72 20.08
C LYS A 2 -39.63 37.51 18.56
N HIS A 3 -39.75 38.54 17.73
CA HIS A 3 -39.51 38.45 16.29
C HIS A 3 -38.01 38.36 15.91
N ARG A 4 -37.12 38.91 16.72
CA ARG A 4 -35.67 38.82 16.49
C ARG A 4 -35.11 37.46 16.86
N ILE A 5 -35.64 36.81 17.88
CA ILE A 5 -35.23 35.47 18.32
C ILE A 5 -35.61 34.43 17.28
N ARG A 6 -36.78 34.52 16.64
CA ARG A 6 -37.19 33.59 15.56
C ARG A 6 -36.31 33.67 14.32
N LYS A 7 -35.82 34.87 13.97
CA LYS A 7 -34.89 35.03 12.82
C LYS A 7 -33.49 34.48 13.12
N LEU A 8 -33.03 34.62 14.38
CA LEU A 8 -31.74 34.05 14.78
C LEU A 8 -31.75 32.51 14.83
N THR A 9 -32.85 31.92 15.34
CA THR A 9 -32.99 30.46 15.39
C THR A 9 -33.10 29.85 13.99
N SER A 10 -33.78 30.52 13.04
CA SER A 10 -33.86 30.09 11.65
C SER A 10 -32.49 30.16 10.94
N LEU A 11 -31.70 31.19 11.23
CA LEU A 11 -30.36 31.34 10.66
C LEU A 11 -29.39 30.31 11.20
N LEU A 12 -29.45 29.97 12.48
CA LEU A 12 -28.64 28.94 13.11
C LEU A 12 -29.01 27.54 12.63
N LEU A 13 -30.30 27.28 12.38
CA LEU A 13 -30.76 26.00 11.85
C LEU A 13 -30.31 25.78 10.38
N SER A 14 -30.34 26.84 9.57
CA SER A 14 -29.87 26.77 8.18
C SER A 14 -28.35 26.59 8.07
N LEU A 15 -27.59 27.19 8.99
CA LEU A 15 -26.14 27.06 9.03
C LEU A 15 -25.70 25.67 9.49
N SER A 16 -26.44 25.03 10.41
CA SER A 16 -26.16 23.66 10.84
C SER A 16 -26.55 22.61 9.79
N LEU A 17 -27.53 22.89 8.94
CA LEU A 17 -27.90 22.00 7.84
C LEU A 17 -26.88 22.01 6.70
N ILE A 18 -26.22 23.14 6.44
CA ILE A 18 -25.18 23.26 5.41
C ILE A 18 -23.90 22.53 5.81
N SER A 19 -23.56 22.53 7.12
CA SER A 19 -22.40 21.78 7.60
C SER A 19 -22.58 20.26 7.61
N ALA A 20 -23.81 19.76 7.59
CA ALA A 20 -24.10 18.32 7.54
C ALA A 20 -24.07 17.73 6.11
N LEU A 21 -23.95 18.59 5.07
CA LEU A 21 -23.95 18.17 3.66
C LEU A 21 -22.56 18.17 3.02
N THR A 22 -21.51 18.48 3.75
CA THR A 22 -20.16 18.19 3.30
C THR A 22 -19.87 16.71 3.52
N LEU A 23 -20.47 15.86 2.69
CA LEU A 23 -19.94 14.51 2.52
C LEU A 23 -18.46 14.68 2.14
N PRO A 24 -17.52 14.03 2.84
CA PRO A 24 -16.17 14.00 2.34
C PRO A 24 -16.27 13.42 0.92
N ALA A 25 -15.82 14.18 -0.07
CA ALA A 25 -15.63 13.63 -1.40
C ALA A 25 -14.70 12.44 -1.19
N ALA A 26 -15.20 11.23 -1.38
CA ALA A 26 -14.35 10.06 -1.39
C ALA A 26 -13.24 10.37 -2.37
N ALA A 27 -12.00 10.37 -1.92
CA ALA A 27 -10.87 10.56 -2.78
C ALA A 27 -10.98 9.47 -3.84
N SER A 28 -11.25 9.85 -5.09
CA SER A 28 -11.32 8.88 -6.16
C SER A 28 -9.92 8.31 -6.33
N ASN A 29 -9.76 7.03 -6.09
CA ASN A 29 -8.52 6.33 -6.42
C ASN A 29 -8.28 6.50 -7.93
N ALA A 30 -7.07 6.92 -8.31
CA ALA A 30 -6.71 7.07 -9.72
C ALA A 30 -6.82 5.76 -10.51
N LEU A 31 -6.81 4.62 -9.82
CA LEU A 31 -6.89 3.28 -10.38
C LEU A 31 -8.33 2.80 -10.59
N GLY A 32 -9.30 3.34 -9.85
CA GLY A 32 -10.71 2.95 -9.95
C GLY A 32 -11.51 3.22 -8.68
N GLU A 33 -12.56 2.45 -8.44
CA GLU A 33 -13.43 2.55 -7.28
C GLU A 33 -12.98 1.58 -6.19
N ASP A 34 -12.61 2.10 -5.02
CA ASP A 34 -12.22 1.32 -3.86
C ASP A 34 -13.40 0.54 -3.28
N LEU A 35 -13.27 -0.77 -3.17
CA LEU A 35 -14.26 -1.67 -2.61
C LEU A 35 -13.91 -2.11 -1.20
N SER A 36 -12.64 -2.33 -0.93
CA SER A 36 -12.14 -2.62 0.42
C SER A 36 -10.69 -2.22 0.56
N ALA A 37 -10.32 -1.74 1.75
CA ALA A 37 -8.96 -1.42 2.12
C ALA A 37 -8.65 -2.03 3.49
N LYS A 38 -7.45 -2.57 3.65
CA LYS A 38 -6.97 -3.13 4.91
C LYS A 38 -5.51 -2.77 5.12
N ASP A 39 -5.22 -2.17 6.25
CA ASP A 39 -3.87 -1.91 6.71
C ASP A 39 -3.46 -2.92 7.78
N THR A 40 -2.25 -3.42 7.67
CA THR A 40 -1.67 -4.36 8.62
C THR A 40 -0.26 -3.88 9.01
N LEU A 41 -0.07 -3.54 10.27
CA LEU A 41 1.26 -3.26 10.79
C LEU A 41 2.02 -4.59 10.87
N LEU A 42 3.10 -4.72 10.11
CA LEU A 42 3.94 -5.91 10.08
C LEU A 42 5.01 -5.87 11.19
N HIS A 43 5.72 -4.79 11.26
CA HIS A 43 6.75 -4.52 12.26
C HIS A 43 7.07 -3.02 12.24
N GLN A 44 7.70 -2.47 13.28
CA GLN A 44 8.02 -1.05 13.46
C GLN A 44 8.16 -0.26 12.16
N GLU A 45 7.28 0.73 11.96
CA GLU A 45 7.26 1.61 10.79
C GLU A 45 7.19 0.87 9.41
N THR A 46 6.76 -0.41 9.41
CA THR A 46 6.57 -1.20 8.21
C THR A 46 5.12 -1.70 8.16
N GLN A 47 4.38 -1.28 7.16
CA GLN A 47 2.96 -1.54 6.99
C GLN A 47 2.68 -2.17 5.62
N LEU A 48 1.79 -3.14 5.61
CA LEU A 48 1.18 -3.67 4.39
C LEU A 48 -0.23 -3.12 4.26
N SER A 49 -0.47 -2.40 3.18
CA SER A 49 -1.81 -1.97 2.77
C SER A 49 -2.28 -2.87 1.63
N THR A 50 -3.44 -3.50 1.80
CA THR A 50 -4.09 -4.28 0.75
C THR A 50 -5.38 -3.58 0.36
N ASN A 51 -5.51 -3.22 -0.91
CA ASN A 51 -6.67 -2.57 -1.47
C ASN A 51 -7.29 -3.40 -2.59
N VAL A 52 -8.60 -3.61 -2.54
CA VAL A 52 -9.37 -4.24 -3.62
C VAL A 52 -10.23 -3.16 -4.25
N PHE A 53 -10.12 -2.98 -5.55
CA PHE A 53 -10.82 -1.94 -6.29
C PHE A 53 -11.36 -2.46 -7.62
N TRP A 54 -12.40 -1.79 -8.12
CA TRP A 54 -12.87 -2.00 -9.48
C TRP A 54 -12.12 -1.09 -10.44
N SER A 55 -11.31 -1.68 -11.30
CA SER A 55 -10.54 -0.92 -12.28
C SER A 55 -11.45 -0.42 -13.41
N THR A 56 -11.53 0.90 -13.56
CA THR A 56 -12.25 1.53 -14.67
C THR A 56 -11.54 1.32 -16.01
N THR A 57 -10.22 1.14 -15.99
CA THR A 57 -9.41 0.91 -17.20
C THR A 57 -9.61 -0.49 -17.77
N TYR A 58 -9.66 -1.49 -16.91
CA TYR A 58 -9.73 -2.90 -17.32
C TYR A 58 -11.12 -3.52 -17.15
N SER A 59 -12.04 -2.82 -16.48
CA SER A 59 -13.40 -3.28 -16.15
C SER A 59 -13.41 -4.62 -15.43
N ASP A 60 -12.53 -4.76 -14.45
CA ASP A 60 -12.41 -5.95 -13.61
C ASP A 60 -11.99 -5.62 -12.17
N LEU A 61 -12.02 -6.63 -11.29
CA LEU A 61 -11.51 -6.53 -9.93
C LEU A 61 -9.99 -6.64 -9.92
N ARG A 62 -9.35 -5.72 -9.20
CA ARG A 62 -7.91 -5.66 -8.99
C ARG A 62 -7.58 -5.64 -7.51
N THR A 63 -6.41 -6.16 -7.18
CA THR A 63 -5.83 -6.07 -5.85
C THR A 63 -4.49 -5.36 -5.94
N GLU A 64 -4.32 -4.35 -5.12
CA GLU A 64 -3.06 -3.66 -4.89
C GLU A 64 -2.52 -4.07 -3.52
N ASN A 65 -1.25 -4.41 -3.46
CA ASN A 65 -0.52 -4.62 -2.22
C ASN A 65 0.63 -3.62 -2.17
N LEU A 66 0.61 -2.76 -1.16
CA LEU A 66 1.60 -1.71 -0.96
C LEU A 66 2.33 -1.93 0.35
N ILE A 67 3.66 -2.02 0.29
CA ILE A 67 4.50 -2.03 1.49
C ILE A 67 5.02 -0.62 1.69
N THR A 68 4.65 -0.01 2.80
CA THR A 68 5.17 1.28 3.24
C THR A 68 6.18 1.06 4.36
N TYR A 69 7.35 1.66 4.20
CA TYR A 69 8.45 1.55 5.15
C TYR A 69 9.03 2.93 5.44
N THR A 70 9.15 3.25 6.72
CA THR A 70 9.90 4.44 7.17
C THR A 70 11.26 3.99 7.71
N PRO A 71 12.38 4.56 7.23
CA PRO A 71 13.72 4.21 7.67
C PRO A 71 13.87 4.27 9.20
N ASN A 72 14.35 3.17 9.79
CA ASN A 72 14.53 3.03 11.23
C ASN A 72 15.68 2.06 11.53
N LYS A 73 16.00 1.85 12.83
CA LYS A 73 17.11 0.98 13.24
C LYS A 73 16.72 -0.49 13.41
N ALA A 74 15.45 -0.81 13.37
CA ALA A 74 14.96 -2.17 13.62
C ALA A 74 14.70 -2.97 12.34
N VAL A 75 14.44 -2.28 11.23
CA VAL A 75 14.19 -2.89 9.92
C VAL A 75 15.10 -2.23 8.90
N THR A 76 15.74 -3.04 8.07
CA THR A 76 16.62 -2.58 6.99
C THR A 76 16.18 -3.22 5.69
N PRO A 77 15.93 -2.45 4.62
CA PRO A 77 15.68 -3.02 3.30
C PRO A 77 16.98 -3.59 2.74
N ILE A 78 16.89 -4.77 2.17
CA ILE A 78 18.01 -5.42 1.45
C ILE A 78 17.55 -5.84 0.07
N VAL A 79 18.48 -5.87 -0.87
CA VAL A 79 18.29 -6.49 -2.19
C VAL A 79 18.93 -7.86 -2.12
N THR A 80 18.18 -8.90 -2.47
CA THR A 80 18.65 -10.27 -2.45
C THR A 80 18.17 -11.03 -3.68
N TYR A 81 18.83 -12.11 -3.97
CA TYR A 81 18.48 -13.11 -4.97
C TYR A 81 18.80 -14.48 -4.36
N GLY A 82 18.33 -15.58 -4.96
CA GLY A 82 18.64 -16.92 -4.47
C GLY A 82 20.15 -17.24 -4.45
N ASP A 83 20.53 -18.48 -4.53
CA ASP A 83 21.94 -18.90 -4.52
C ASP A 83 22.76 -18.32 -5.68
N ALA A 84 22.11 -18.00 -6.77
CA ALA A 84 22.72 -17.34 -7.93
C ALA A 84 21.78 -16.28 -8.53
N LEU A 85 22.37 -15.26 -9.16
CA LEU A 85 21.62 -14.16 -9.81
C LEU A 85 20.61 -14.66 -10.86
N THR A 86 20.81 -15.85 -11.39
CA THR A 86 19.94 -16.50 -12.38
C THR A 86 18.87 -17.40 -11.78
N ASP A 87 18.83 -17.50 -10.45
CA ASP A 87 17.84 -18.33 -9.74
C ASP A 87 16.45 -17.76 -9.90
N ARG A 88 15.47 -18.67 -9.98
CA ARG A 88 14.07 -18.35 -10.15
C ARG A 88 13.30 -18.74 -8.88
N SER A 89 13.75 -18.22 -7.78
CA SER A 89 13.10 -18.45 -6.48
C SER A 89 11.87 -17.56 -6.33
N SER A 90 10.84 -18.09 -5.65
CA SER A 90 9.74 -17.24 -5.23
C SER A 90 10.17 -16.30 -4.10
N VAL A 91 9.42 -15.23 -3.86
CA VAL A 91 9.67 -14.35 -2.70
C VAL A 91 9.62 -15.14 -1.38
N ALA A 92 8.75 -16.15 -1.30
CA ALA A 92 8.64 -16.99 -0.10
C ALA A 92 9.87 -17.89 0.09
N ASP A 93 10.38 -18.51 -0.98
CA ASP A 93 11.59 -19.34 -0.90
C ASP A 93 12.83 -18.50 -0.55
N THR A 94 12.96 -17.34 -1.16
CA THR A 94 14.05 -16.40 -0.83
C THR A 94 13.96 -15.91 0.62
N ALA A 95 12.75 -15.66 1.13
CA ALA A 95 12.55 -15.31 2.53
C ALA A 95 12.98 -16.45 3.46
N ALA A 96 12.66 -17.70 3.13
CA ALA A 96 13.05 -18.87 3.91
C ALA A 96 14.59 -19.03 3.97
N LEU A 97 15.29 -18.84 2.86
CA LEU A 97 16.75 -18.86 2.82
C LEU A 97 17.37 -17.78 3.73
N LEU A 98 16.83 -16.56 3.68
CA LEU A 98 17.28 -15.49 4.56
C LEU A 98 17.05 -15.80 6.05
N GLU A 99 15.95 -16.47 6.38
CA GLU A 99 15.65 -16.88 7.76
C GLU A 99 16.60 -17.99 8.24
N GLU A 100 17.03 -18.89 7.37
CA GLU A 100 18.09 -19.87 7.67
C GLU A 100 19.43 -19.19 7.96
N ASP A 101 19.73 -18.08 7.30
CA ASP A 101 20.91 -17.23 7.54
C ASP A 101 20.78 -16.35 8.79
N GLY A 102 19.68 -16.44 9.52
CA GLY A 102 19.45 -15.75 10.78
C GLY A 102 18.77 -14.39 10.66
N TYR A 103 18.31 -13.99 9.49
CA TYR A 103 17.46 -12.82 9.33
C TYR A 103 16.03 -13.10 9.81
N ARG A 104 15.33 -12.06 10.20
CA ARG A 104 13.88 -12.08 10.40
C ARG A 104 13.22 -11.30 9.29
N VAL A 105 12.66 -11.98 8.32
CA VAL A 105 12.01 -11.34 7.19
C VAL A 105 10.66 -10.76 7.61
N VAL A 106 10.46 -9.47 7.36
CA VAL A 106 9.23 -8.74 7.69
C VAL A 106 8.30 -8.69 6.51
N ALA A 107 8.84 -8.41 5.32
CA ALA A 107 8.11 -8.34 4.07
C ALA A 107 9.06 -8.54 2.89
N GLY A 108 8.52 -8.90 1.74
CA GLY A 108 9.28 -9.04 0.50
C GLY A 108 8.44 -8.70 -0.73
N ILE A 109 9.09 -8.23 -1.76
CA ILE A 109 8.48 -7.90 -3.05
C ILE A 109 9.46 -8.24 -4.18
N ASN A 110 8.94 -8.64 -5.34
CA ASN A 110 9.77 -8.80 -6.54
C ASN A 110 10.35 -7.46 -6.98
N GLY A 111 11.64 -7.43 -7.24
CA GLY A 111 12.35 -6.21 -7.63
C GLY A 111 12.22 -5.85 -9.09
N ASP A 112 12.38 -6.81 -10.00
CA ASP A 112 12.41 -6.55 -11.43
C ASP A 112 11.92 -7.75 -12.25
N PHE A 113 11.76 -7.51 -13.55
CA PHE A 113 11.54 -8.54 -14.55
C PHE A 113 12.86 -9.26 -14.91
N TYR A 114 12.75 -10.47 -15.39
CA TYR A 114 13.90 -11.28 -15.81
C TYR A 114 13.63 -11.98 -17.13
N ASN A 115 14.69 -12.35 -17.81
CA ASN A 115 14.61 -13.18 -19.00
C ASN A 115 14.20 -14.61 -18.61
N VAL A 116 13.02 -15.04 -19.01
CA VAL A 116 12.47 -16.35 -18.63
C VAL A 116 13.29 -17.55 -19.11
N SER A 117 14.12 -17.40 -20.14
CA SER A 117 14.96 -18.48 -20.66
C SER A 117 16.26 -18.62 -19.88
N THR A 118 16.86 -17.51 -19.46
CA THR A 118 18.18 -17.48 -18.83
C THR A 118 18.14 -17.24 -17.32
N GLY A 119 17.04 -16.70 -16.78
CA GLY A 119 16.95 -16.25 -15.40
C GLY A 119 17.60 -14.89 -15.14
N LEU A 120 18.31 -14.32 -16.09
CA LEU A 120 19.01 -13.04 -15.91
C LEU A 120 18.01 -11.89 -15.71
N PRO A 121 18.21 -11.02 -14.72
CA PRO A 121 17.42 -9.81 -14.57
C PRO A 121 17.59 -8.88 -15.77
N ILE A 122 16.55 -8.13 -16.12
CA ILE A 122 16.59 -7.17 -17.23
C ILE A 122 17.25 -5.87 -16.78
N GLY A 123 17.04 -5.49 -15.53
CA GLY A 123 17.65 -4.32 -14.92
C GLY A 123 18.99 -4.60 -14.25
N MET A 124 19.55 -3.56 -13.67
CA MET A 124 20.78 -3.65 -12.87
C MET A 124 20.44 -4.09 -11.44
N VAL A 125 21.16 -5.08 -10.92
CA VAL A 125 21.06 -5.50 -9.53
C VAL A 125 22.27 -4.96 -8.78
N VAL A 126 22.00 -4.23 -7.68
CA VAL A 126 23.02 -3.70 -6.79
C VAL A 126 22.74 -4.24 -5.39
N THR A 127 23.71 -4.94 -4.81
CA THR A 127 23.69 -5.45 -3.45
C THR A 127 24.86 -4.88 -2.69
N GLU A 128 24.64 -4.60 -1.39
CA GLU A 128 25.68 -4.14 -0.47
C GLU A 128 26.36 -2.79 -0.85
N GLY A 129 25.70 -1.96 -1.63
CA GLY A 129 26.09 -0.59 -1.96
C GLY A 129 27.07 -0.45 -3.09
#